data_406fe49e840a149fae2a66b482eb0fcd
#
_entry.id   406fe49e840a149fae2a66b482eb0fcd
#
_cell.length_a   1.000
_cell.length_b   1.000
_cell.length_c   1.000
_cell.angle_alpha   90.00
_cell.angle_beta   90.00
_cell.angle_gamma   90.00
#
_symmetry.space_group_name_H-M   'P 1'
#
loop_
_entity.id
_entity.type
_entity.pdbx_description
1 polymer ?
#
loop_
_entity_poly.entity_id
_entity_poly.type
_entity_poly.pdbx_seq_one_letter_code
_entity_poly.pdbx_strand_id
1 'polypeptide(L)'
;NTKDISEILNKLIKDGITNINSGLIGWQSGGQTLSKPNSTSFSSAIGKESDFKNLMSDFQKKNIDISFSREFTTINESMLSYYNNAAKHMNTQYLKVDKSGVLPKNVPVSEYGYATPKKTAQWMDDLYEDLGDLSKSFTIDGASNILVSTYNSDGVDTTVSQAIKLYQTSIGNMKKKGTKINLVNPNKYLWKYTDRYLQSPVGTSQYVYETDTVPFLQMVLNGTMEVYAPYANFSFYSTTDQLRMIDYNIMPSFVLTKQPSYLLASTTSSDYYSTEFEQYEKLVTEIYKKVNDPLSQVIGYKWTSRKVLDNGVIANIYEKDGNKKTIIINYTDEKVSVSGTDVEKKSAAVIEGGVE
;
A
#
# COMPACT_ATOMS: atom_id res chain seq x y z
N ASN A 1 8.21 -18.94 -3.67
CA ASN A 1 9.21 -19.14 -2.63
C ASN A 1 10.25 -18.01 -2.63
N THR A 2 11.23 -18.01 -1.71
CA THR A 2 12.23 -16.95 -1.60
C THR A 2 13.12 -16.82 -2.85
N LYS A 3 13.35 -17.90 -3.60
CA LYS A 3 14.06 -17.86 -4.87
C LYS A 3 13.24 -17.14 -5.94
N ASP A 4 11.93 -17.40 -5.99
CA ASP A 4 11.03 -16.73 -6.94
C ASP A 4 10.98 -15.22 -6.67
N ILE A 5 10.92 -14.82 -5.39
CA ILE A 5 10.97 -13.41 -4.99
C ILE A 5 12.27 -12.77 -5.47
N SER A 6 13.40 -13.46 -5.23
CA SER A 6 14.72 -12.99 -5.67
C SER A 6 14.80 -12.87 -7.20
N GLU A 7 14.25 -13.84 -7.94
CA GLU A 7 14.22 -13.82 -9.41
C GLU A 7 13.41 -12.62 -9.93
N ILE A 8 12.20 -12.43 -9.43
CA ILE A 8 11.34 -11.30 -9.83
C ILE A 8 12.03 -9.96 -9.56
N LEU A 9 12.53 -9.74 -8.34
CA LEU A 9 13.18 -8.49 -7.98
C LEU A 9 14.45 -8.22 -8.78
N ASN A 10 15.28 -9.24 -9.00
CA ASN A 10 16.49 -9.09 -9.83
C ASN A 10 16.14 -8.80 -11.29
N LYS A 11 15.07 -9.37 -11.81
CA LYS A 11 14.60 -9.09 -13.17
C LYS A 11 14.12 -7.64 -13.30
N LEU A 12 13.34 -7.16 -12.35
CA LEU A 12 12.92 -5.75 -12.31
C LEU A 12 14.11 -4.79 -12.26
N ILE A 13 15.13 -5.09 -11.45
CA ILE A 13 16.36 -4.30 -11.40
C ILE A 13 17.06 -4.29 -12.77
N LYS A 14 17.17 -5.45 -13.41
CA LYS A 14 17.78 -5.59 -14.75
C LYS A 14 17.02 -4.76 -15.80
N ASP A 15 15.71 -4.64 -15.66
CA ASP A 15 14.86 -3.86 -16.55
C ASP A 15 14.88 -2.34 -16.26
N GLY A 16 15.74 -1.93 -15.29
CA GLY A 16 16.00 -0.53 -14.96
C GLY A 16 15.12 0.03 -13.84
N ILE A 17 14.37 -0.81 -13.12
CA ILE A 17 13.58 -0.39 -11.97
C ILE A 17 14.48 -0.43 -10.73
N THR A 18 14.86 0.74 -10.22
CA THR A 18 15.83 0.85 -9.12
C THR A 18 15.21 1.23 -7.78
N ASN A 19 14.05 1.91 -7.79
CA ASN A 19 13.33 2.31 -6.60
C ASN A 19 12.19 1.32 -6.34
N ILE A 20 12.46 0.29 -5.54
CA ILE A 20 11.50 -0.77 -5.25
C ILE A 20 11.22 -0.82 -3.76
N ASN A 21 9.93 -0.80 -3.40
CA ASN A 21 9.45 -1.19 -2.11
C ASN A 21 8.61 -2.46 -2.26
N SER A 22 8.96 -3.53 -1.58
CA SER A 22 8.30 -4.83 -1.69
C SER A 22 7.62 -5.22 -0.38
N GLY A 23 6.40 -5.76 -0.45
CA GLY A 23 5.67 -6.33 0.67
C GLY A 23 5.35 -7.80 0.42
N LEU A 24 5.65 -8.66 1.38
CA LEU A 24 5.35 -10.09 1.31
C LEU A 24 3.99 -10.35 1.95
N ILE A 25 3.04 -10.85 1.14
CA ILE A 25 1.69 -11.20 1.56
C ILE A 25 1.59 -12.73 1.64
N GLY A 26 0.92 -13.26 2.68
CA GLY A 26 0.68 -14.72 2.82
C GLY A 26 1.92 -15.55 3.14
N TRP A 27 2.96 -14.97 3.68
CA TRP A 27 4.25 -15.61 3.99
C TRP A 27 4.20 -16.62 5.16
N GLN A 28 3.19 -16.50 6.02
CA GLN A 28 3.01 -17.35 7.20
C GLN A 28 2.45 -18.72 6.83
N SER A 29 2.74 -19.74 7.65
CA SER A 29 2.08 -21.04 7.56
C SER A 29 0.57 -20.88 7.78
N GLY A 30 -0.25 -21.39 6.87
CA GLY A 30 -1.69 -21.13 6.81
C GLY A 30 -2.07 -19.87 6.02
N GLY A 31 -1.10 -19.14 5.47
CA GLY A 31 -1.31 -17.96 4.64
C GLY A 31 -2.00 -16.83 5.40
N GLN A 32 -2.81 -16.06 4.69
CA GLN A 32 -3.57 -14.96 5.30
C GLN A 32 -4.80 -15.45 6.10
N THR A 33 -5.34 -16.62 5.77
CA THR A 33 -6.64 -17.09 6.26
C THR A 33 -6.55 -17.90 7.54
N LEU A 34 -5.59 -18.84 7.63
CA LEU A 34 -5.52 -19.82 8.71
C LEU A 34 -4.33 -19.59 9.64
N SER A 35 -3.53 -18.55 9.41
CA SER A 35 -2.44 -18.17 10.28
C SER A 35 -2.90 -17.20 11.36
N LYS A 36 -2.51 -17.45 12.62
CA LYS A 36 -2.74 -16.47 13.69
C LYS A 36 -2.03 -15.15 13.36
N PRO A 37 -2.61 -13.99 13.68
CA PRO A 37 -2.01 -12.70 13.32
C PRO A 37 -0.58 -12.50 13.80
N ASN A 38 -0.24 -13.00 14.97
CA ASN A 38 1.11 -12.93 15.58
C ASN A 38 2.01 -14.14 15.30
N SER A 39 1.66 -15.03 14.36
CA SER A 39 2.48 -16.20 14.06
C SER A 39 3.74 -15.82 13.29
N THR A 40 4.89 -16.32 13.72
CA THR A 40 6.18 -16.23 13.02
C THR A 40 6.56 -17.50 12.28
N SER A 41 5.65 -18.48 12.22
CA SER A 41 5.86 -19.71 11.47
C SER A 41 5.82 -19.43 9.98
N PHE A 42 6.97 -19.51 9.31
CA PHE A 42 7.04 -19.39 7.85
C PHE A 42 6.41 -20.60 7.15
N SER A 43 5.77 -20.36 6.02
CA SER A 43 5.28 -21.44 5.16
C SER A 43 6.47 -22.21 4.57
N SER A 44 6.51 -23.51 4.77
CA SER A 44 7.57 -24.38 4.22
C SER A 44 7.63 -24.35 2.69
N ALA A 45 6.51 -24.03 2.04
CA ALA A 45 6.45 -23.86 0.58
C ALA A 45 7.18 -22.58 0.10
N ILE A 46 7.32 -21.59 0.98
CA ILE A 46 7.97 -20.31 0.65
C ILE A 46 9.46 -20.37 1.01
N GLY A 47 9.81 -20.86 2.19
CA GLY A 47 11.18 -20.97 2.66
C GLY A 47 11.28 -21.02 4.17
N LYS A 48 12.49 -21.26 4.68
CA LYS A 48 12.80 -21.22 6.11
C LYS A 48 13.22 -19.81 6.52
N GLU A 49 13.25 -19.53 7.81
CA GLU A 49 13.70 -18.25 8.35
C GLU A 49 15.09 -17.83 7.82
N SER A 50 16.03 -18.79 7.70
CA SER A 50 17.36 -18.54 7.13
C SER A 50 17.31 -18.05 5.68
N ASP A 51 16.35 -18.56 4.88
CA ASP A 51 16.19 -18.16 3.48
C ASP A 51 15.68 -16.71 3.40
N PHE A 52 14.77 -16.34 4.31
CA PHE A 52 14.30 -14.95 4.43
C PHE A 52 15.41 -14.01 4.92
N LYS A 53 16.24 -14.42 5.89
CA LYS A 53 17.40 -13.63 6.34
C LYS A 53 18.34 -13.32 5.19
N ASN A 54 18.66 -14.31 4.38
CA ASN A 54 19.50 -14.13 3.20
C ASN A 54 18.85 -13.20 2.19
N LEU A 55 17.57 -13.42 1.85
CA LEU A 55 16.81 -12.58 0.93
C LEU A 55 16.82 -11.11 1.38
N MET A 56 16.45 -10.84 2.64
CA MET A 56 16.42 -9.48 3.20
C MET A 56 17.80 -8.81 3.13
N SER A 57 18.85 -9.52 3.55
CA SER A 57 20.24 -9.02 3.53
C SER A 57 20.71 -8.69 2.12
N ASP A 58 20.40 -9.54 1.15
CA ASP A 58 20.86 -9.34 -0.24
C ASP A 58 20.17 -8.14 -0.90
N PHE A 59 18.88 -7.95 -0.65
CA PHE A 59 18.16 -6.83 -1.23
C PHE A 59 18.38 -5.52 -0.46
N GLN A 60 18.66 -5.55 0.83
CA GLN A 60 19.08 -4.37 1.59
C GLN A 60 20.38 -3.75 1.03
N LYS A 61 21.35 -4.56 0.59
CA LYS A 61 22.56 -4.08 -0.08
C LYS A 61 22.26 -3.35 -1.40
N LYS A 62 21.10 -3.60 -2.00
CA LYS A 62 20.61 -2.96 -3.23
C LYS A 62 19.65 -1.81 -2.97
N ASN A 63 19.51 -1.36 -1.71
CA ASN A 63 18.56 -0.34 -1.25
C ASN A 63 17.08 -0.70 -1.55
N ILE A 64 16.76 -1.99 -1.56
CA ILE A 64 15.38 -2.47 -1.72
C ILE A 64 14.88 -2.91 -0.35
N ASP A 65 13.80 -2.29 0.11
CA ASP A 65 13.12 -2.69 1.32
C ASP A 65 12.14 -3.82 1.01
N ILE A 66 12.26 -4.93 1.75
CA ILE A 66 11.27 -6.00 1.75
C ILE A 66 10.61 -6.03 3.12
N SER A 67 9.30 -5.87 3.18
CA SER A 67 8.51 -5.87 4.41
C SER A 67 7.63 -7.11 4.51
N PHE A 68 7.36 -7.53 5.74
CA PHE A 68 6.30 -8.49 6.01
C PHE A 68 4.97 -7.75 6.11
N SER A 69 3.98 -8.18 5.33
CA SER A 69 2.63 -7.60 5.34
C SER A 69 1.68 -8.48 6.12
N ARG A 70 0.93 -7.88 7.04
CA ARG A 70 -0.09 -8.58 7.82
C ARG A 70 -1.32 -7.71 8.09
N GLU A 71 -2.49 -8.35 7.97
CA GLU A 71 -3.78 -7.88 8.43
C GLU A 71 -4.02 -8.38 9.87
N PHE A 72 -4.38 -7.48 10.81
CA PHE A 72 -4.46 -7.80 12.24
C PHE A 72 -5.86 -7.74 12.83
N THR A 73 -6.85 -7.30 12.09
CA THR A 73 -8.19 -7.00 12.64
C THR A 73 -9.23 -8.07 12.36
N THR A 74 -9.02 -8.91 11.35
CA THR A 74 -9.96 -9.97 11.01
C THR A 74 -9.47 -11.35 11.47
N ILE A 75 -10.35 -12.09 12.11
CA ILE A 75 -10.10 -13.46 12.58
C ILE A 75 -11.25 -14.37 12.17
N ASN A 76 -11.02 -15.66 12.19
CA ASN A 76 -12.06 -16.68 11.99
C ASN A 76 -11.91 -17.82 13.00
N GLU A 77 -12.97 -18.57 13.23
CA GLU A 77 -12.98 -19.63 14.26
C GLU A 77 -12.06 -20.81 13.95
N SER A 78 -11.69 -21.02 12.70
CA SER A 78 -10.70 -22.05 12.31
C SER A 78 -9.28 -21.63 12.71
N MET A 79 -9.05 -20.33 12.89
CA MET A 79 -7.77 -19.74 13.28
C MET A 79 -7.71 -19.55 14.81
N LEU A 80 -8.73 -18.89 15.37
CA LEU A 80 -8.79 -18.48 16.78
C LEU A 80 -10.23 -18.45 17.28
N SER A 81 -10.48 -18.99 18.49
CA SER A 81 -11.78 -18.87 19.15
C SER A 81 -12.20 -17.41 19.29
N TYR A 82 -13.44 -17.10 18.97
CA TYR A 82 -14.01 -15.76 19.13
C TYR A 82 -14.14 -15.34 20.60
N TYR A 83 -14.29 -16.30 21.52
CA TYR A 83 -14.59 -16.05 22.93
C TYR A 83 -13.69 -14.98 23.60
N ASN A 84 -12.37 -15.08 23.39
CA ASN A 84 -11.39 -14.18 23.98
C ASN A 84 -10.79 -13.17 22.98
N ASN A 85 -11.15 -13.25 21.70
CA ASN A 85 -10.45 -12.53 20.67
C ASN A 85 -11.35 -11.62 19.81
N ALA A 86 -12.63 -11.97 19.66
CA ALA A 86 -13.53 -11.19 18.83
C ALA A 86 -14.21 -10.04 19.58
N ALA A 87 -14.34 -8.90 18.92
CA ALA A 87 -15.12 -7.78 19.40
C ALA A 87 -16.62 -8.10 19.43
N LYS A 88 -17.34 -7.47 20.34
CA LYS A 88 -18.77 -7.67 20.54
C LYS A 88 -19.55 -6.36 20.40
N HIS A 89 -20.76 -6.46 19.91
CA HIS A 89 -21.77 -5.42 19.96
C HIS A 89 -22.28 -5.18 21.40
N MET A 90 -23.09 -4.14 21.58
CA MET A 90 -23.75 -3.84 22.87
C MET A 90 -24.65 -4.97 23.38
N ASN A 91 -25.23 -5.77 22.50
CA ASN A 91 -26.03 -6.95 22.83
C ASN A 91 -25.16 -8.20 23.10
N THR A 92 -23.87 -8.03 23.26
CA THR A 92 -22.86 -9.07 23.51
C THR A 92 -22.66 -10.11 22.39
N GLN A 93 -23.34 -9.95 21.25
CA GLN A 93 -23.09 -10.76 20.05
C GLN A 93 -21.75 -10.37 19.39
N TYR A 94 -21.05 -11.34 18.82
CA TYR A 94 -19.80 -11.08 18.12
C TYR A 94 -20.01 -10.19 16.91
N LEU A 95 -19.10 -9.23 16.73
CA LEU A 95 -19.05 -8.38 15.55
C LEU A 95 -18.44 -9.19 14.40
N LYS A 96 -19.30 -9.61 13.47
CA LYS A 96 -18.94 -10.49 12.35
C LYS A 96 -19.21 -9.86 11.00
N VAL A 97 -18.50 -10.34 10.00
CA VAL A 97 -18.77 -10.07 8.58
C VAL A 97 -18.82 -11.41 7.83
N ASP A 98 -19.90 -11.62 7.09
CA ASP A 98 -20.05 -12.75 6.17
C ASP A 98 -19.68 -12.30 4.76
N LYS A 99 -18.70 -12.96 4.18
CA LYS A 99 -18.22 -12.74 2.82
C LYS A 99 -18.66 -13.84 1.84
N SER A 100 -19.59 -14.72 2.23
CA SER A 100 -20.05 -15.84 1.40
C SER A 100 -20.67 -15.40 0.07
N GLY A 101 -21.23 -14.19 0.01
CA GLY A 101 -21.76 -13.59 -1.22
C GLY A 101 -20.71 -13.02 -2.17
N VAL A 102 -19.46 -12.84 -1.71
CA VAL A 102 -18.36 -12.22 -2.46
C VAL A 102 -17.26 -13.25 -2.78
N LEU A 103 -16.95 -14.11 -1.82
CA LEU A 103 -15.91 -15.14 -1.98
C LEU A 103 -16.43 -16.34 -2.79
N PRO A 104 -15.52 -17.07 -3.46
CA PRO A 104 -15.88 -18.34 -4.11
C PRO A 104 -16.49 -19.34 -3.12
N LYS A 105 -17.43 -20.17 -3.59
CA LYS A 105 -18.19 -21.12 -2.74
C LYS A 105 -17.34 -22.19 -2.05
N ASN A 106 -16.15 -22.45 -2.57
CA ASN A 106 -15.24 -23.49 -2.10
C ASN A 106 -14.08 -22.98 -1.26
N VAL A 107 -14.13 -21.71 -0.81
CA VAL A 107 -13.11 -21.21 0.12
C VAL A 107 -13.27 -21.84 1.50
N PRO A 108 -12.15 -22.02 2.24
CA PRO A 108 -12.21 -22.69 3.55
C PRO A 108 -12.94 -21.87 4.62
N VAL A 109 -13.02 -20.56 4.47
CA VAL A 109 -13.64 -19.65 5.44
C VAL A 109 -14.32 -18.49 4.70
N SER A 110 -15.58 -18.23 5.03
CA SER A 110 -16.34 -17.09 4.49
C SER A 110 -16.84 -16.12 5.59
N GLU A 111 -16.95 -16.58 6.84
CA GLU A 111 -17.33 -15.75 7.98
C GLU A 111 -16.10 -15.34 8.79
N TYR A 112 -16.00 -14.06 9.11
CA TYR A 112 -14.93 -13.46 9.90
C TYR A 112 -15.51 -12.68 11.09
N GLY A 113 -14.79 -12.71 12.23
CA GLY A 113 -15.00 -11.80 13.33
C GLY A 113 -13.97 -10.67 13.30
N TYR A 114 -14.32 -9.51 13.84
CA TYR A 114 -13.33 -8.48 14.11
C TYR A 114 -12.66 -8.73 15.45
N ALA A 115 -11.34 -8.67 15.48
CA ALA A 115 -10.58 -8.78 16.72
C ALA A 115 -10.85 -7.59 17.65
N THR A 116 -10.74 -7.80 18.96
CA THR A 116 -10.77 -6.69 19.90
C THR A 116 -9.56 -5.76 19.68
N PRO A 117 -9.68 -4.44 19.85
CA PRO A 117 -8.55 -3.52 19.67
C PRO A 117 -7.34 -3.86 20.55
N LYS A 118 -7.55 -4.38 21.76
CA LYS A 118 -6.49 -4.83 22.66
C LYS A 118 -5.71 -6.00 22.06
N LYS A 119 -6.43 -6.97 21.47
CA LYS A 119 -5.80 -8.13 20.80
C LYS A 119 -5.06 -7.73 19.53
N THR A 120 -5.66 -6.87 18.74
CA THR A 120 -5.01 -6.32 17.54
C THR A 120 -3.68 -5.65 17.89
N ALA A 121 -3.67 -4.77 18.88
CA ALA A 121 -2.45 -4.10 19.33
C ALA A 121 -1.41 -5.10 19.87
N GLN A 122 -1.85 -6.04 20.73
CA GLN A 122 -0.99 -7.09 21.26
C GLN A 122 -0.33 -7.92 20.15
N TRP A 123 -1.11 -8.37 19.14
CA TRP A 123 -0.57 -9.19 18.05
C TRP A 123 0.37 -8.41 17.12
N MET A 124 0.16 -7.12 16.95
CA MET A 124 1.11 -6.27 16.23
C MET A 124 2.45 -6.21 16.98
N ASP A 125 2.41 -6.00 18.30
CA ASP A 125 3.61 -5.91 19.13
C ASP A 125 4.33 -7.28 19.19
N ASP A 126 3.61 -8.37 19.45
CA ASP A 126 4.15 -9.74 19.49
C ASP A 126 4.85 -10.09 18.16
N LEU A 127 4.16 -9.93 17.02
CA LEU A 127 4.74 -10.26 15.71
C LEU A 127 5.97 -9.42 15.40
N TYR A 128 5.92 -8.13 15.71
CA TYR A 128 7.03 -7.23 15.48
C TYR A 128 8.26 -7.62 16.33
N GLU A 129 8.06 -7.95 17.61
CA GLU A 129 9.13 -8.36 18.51
C GLU A 129 9.74 -9.72 18.09
N ASP A 130 8.89 -10.67 17.73
CA ASP A 130 9.32 -12.01 17.32
C ASP A 130 10.04 -12.02 15.98
N LEU A 131 9.67 -11.15 15.03
CA LEU A 131 10.41 -10.98 13.77
C LEU A 131 11.77 -10.28 13.99
N GLY A 132 11.90 -9.50 15.06
CA GLY A 132 13.13 -8.83 15.45
C GLY A 132 13.79 -8.06 14.31
N ASP A 133 15.08 -8.29 14.10
CA ASP A 133 15.88 -7.62 13.06
C ASP A 133 15.72 -8.23 11.65
N LEU A 134 14.78 -9.15 11.45
CA LEU A 134 14.61 -9.83 10.17
C LEU A 134 14.20 -8.85 9.05
N SER A 135 13.41 -7.82 9.37
CA SER A 135 13.06 -6.77 8.43
C SER A 135 13.13 -5.38 9.07
N LYS A 136 13.66 -4.42 8.31
CA LYS A 136 13.70 -2.99 8.68
C LYS A 136 12.41 -2.25 8.34
N SER A 137 11.45 -2.94 7.75
CA SER A 137 10.20 -2.38 7.26
C SER A 137 9.04 -3.32 7.60
N PHE A 138 7.90 -2.77 8.03
CA PHE A 138 6.74 -3.53 8.44
C PHE A 138 5.47 -2.96 7.80
N THR A 139 4.65 -3.84 7.20
CA THR A 139 3.41 -3.45 6.53
C THR A 139 2.21 -3.90 7.33
N ILE A 140 1.38 -2.96 7.74
CA ILE A 140 0.21 -3.18 8.58
C ILE A 140 -1.05 -2.88 7.78
N ASP A 141 -1.94 -3.85 7.73
CA ASP A 141 -3.30 -3.71 7.22
C ASP A 141 -4.33 -3.94 8.34
N GLY A 142 -5.56 -3.62 8.11
CA GLY A 142 -6.65 -3.71 9.06
C GLY A 142 -6.53 -2.67 10.18
N ALA A 143 -5.55 -2.78 11.06
CA ALA A 143 -5.33 -1.79 12.12
C ALA A 143 -5.05 -0.37 11.59
N SER A 144 -4.66 -0.22 10.35
CA SER A 144 -4.46 1.07 9.68
C SER A 144 -5.78 1.74 9.28
N ASN A 145 -6.82 0.97 8.97
CA ASN A 145 -8.05 1.47 8.34
C ASN A 145 -9.35 0.99 9.01
N ILE A 146 -9.32 -0.13 9.77
CA ILE A 146 -10.48 -0.68 10.48
C ILE A 146 -10.40 -0.27 11.94
N LEU A 147 -11.50 0.28 12.44
CA LEU A 147 -11.61 0.74 13.81
C LEU A 147 -12.93 0.27 14.41
N VAL A 148 -12.83 -0.53 15.49
CA VAL A 148 -13.99 -1.07 16.18
C VAL A 148 -13.96 -0.70 17.65
N SER A 149 -15.15 -0.59 18.28
CA SER A 149 -15.32 -0.66 19.73
C SER A 149 -15.72 -2.07 20.12
N THR A 150 -15.57 -2.44 21.37
CA THR A 150 -16.06 -3.71 21.89
C THR A 150 -16.75 -3.54 23.26
N TYR A 151 -17.70 -4.40 23.51
CA TYR A 151 -18.58 -4.38 24.69
C TYR A 151 -18.52 -5.71 25.43
N ASN A 152 -18.83 -5.68 26.72
CA ASN A 152 -19.03 -6.85 27.57
C ASN A 152 -20.35 -6.71 28.35
N SER A 153 -20.63 -7.62 29.29
CA SER A 153 -21.83 -7.56 30.14
C SER A 153 -21.95 -6.28 30.97
N ASP A 154 -20.83 -5.65 31.28
CA ASP A 154 -20.76 -4.47 32.16
C ASP A 154 -20.78 -3.15 31.38
N GLY A 155 -20.84 -3.23 30.03
CA GLY A 155 -20.90 -2.07 29.12
C GLY A 155 -19.73 -2.03 28.14
N VAL A 156 -19.17 -0.83 27.90
CA VAL A 156 -18.08 -0.65 26.95
C VAL A 156 -16.76 -1.19 27.54
N ASP A 157 -16.14 -2.19 26.89
CA ASP A 157 -14.79 -2.66 27.25
C ASP A 157 -13.70 -1.78 26.63
N THR A 158 -13.85 -1.43 25.35
CA THR A 158 -12.89 -0.57 24.65
C THR A 158 -13.63 0.36 23.70
N THR A 159 -13.48 1.65 23.95
CA THR A 159 -14.04 2.70 23.06
C THR A 159 -13.20 2.89 21.82
N VAL A 160 -13.77 3.51 20.78
CA VAL A 160 -13.03 3.93 19.56
C VAL A 160 -11.82 4.79 19.90
N SER A 161 -11.94 5.75 20.83
CA SER A 161 -10.81 6.60 21.23
C SER A 161 -9.69 5.83 21.92
N GLN A 162 -10.04 4.80 22.70
CA GLN A 162 -9.04 3.92 23.32
C GLN A 162 -8.37 3.02 22.25
N ALA A 163 -9.13 2.50 21.29
CA ALA A 163 -8.58 1.73 20.17
C ALA A 163 -7.56 2.56 19.35
N ILE A 164 -7.89 3.81 19.05
CA ILE A 164 -6.96 4.75 18.39
C ILE A 164 -5.65 4.87 19.17
N LYS A 165 -5.73 5.07 20.49
CA LYS A 165 -4.54 5.19 21.34
C LYS A 165 -3.70 3.91 21.37
N LEU A 166 -4.33 2.74 21.41
CA LEU A 166 -3.64 1.45 21.35
C LEU A 166 -2.84 1.33 20.04
N TYR A 167 -3.48 1.56 18.91
CA TYR A 167 -2.82 1.46 17.58
C TYR A 167 -1.71 2.51 17.43
N GLN A 168 -1.94 3.75 17.87
CA GLN A 168 -0.90 4.80 17.87
C GLN A 168 0.30 4.43 18.74
N THR A 169 0.08 3.76 19.88
CA THR A 169 1.15 3.35 20.80
C THR A 169 2.00 2.25 20.17
N SER A 170 1.38 1.16 19.68
CA SER A 170 2.07 0.04 19.07
C SER A 170 2.89 0.49 17.85
N ILE A 171 2.23 1.15 16.90
CA ILE A 171 2.90 1.62 15.65
C ILE A 171 3.98 2.67 15.97
N GLY A 172 3.69 3.59 16.90
CA GLY A 172 4.63 4.60 17.34
C GLY A 172 5.89 4.03 18.01
N ASN A 173 5.77 2.94 18.75
CA ASN A 173 6.90 2.23 19.35
C ASN A 173 7.78 1.56 18.31
N MET A 174 7.19 0.92 17.28
CA MET A 174 7.93 0.36 16.15
C MET A 174 8.72 1.45 15.42
N LYS A 175 8.08 2.59 15.15
CA LYS A 175 8.74 3.73 14.49
C LYS A 175 9.89 4.31 15.31
N LYS A 176 9.76 4.41 16.64
CA LYS A 176 10.84 4.88 17.53
C LYS A 176 12.06 3.94 17.51
N LYS A 177 11.87 2.66 17.23
CA LYS A 177 12.96 1.68 17.05
C LYS A 177 13.62 1.77 15.66
N GLY A 178 13.22 2.72 14.81
CA GLY A 178 13.79 2.97 13.49
C GLY A 178 13.17 2.14 12.36
N THR A 179 12.06 1.45 12.62
CA THR A 179 11.36 0.66 11.59
C THR A 179 10.60 1.58 10.63
N LYS A 180 10.71 1.33 9.34
CA LYS A 180 9.86 1.97 8.33
C LYS A 180 8.47 1.35 8.37
N ILE A 181 7.45 2.17 8.54
CA ILE A 181 6.06 1.77 8.69
C ILE A 181 5.29 2.01 7.41
N ASN A 182 4.82 0.94 6.80
CA ASN A 182 3.94 0.96 5.64
C ASN A 182 2.53 0.67 6.10
N LEU A 183 1.59 1.56 5.83
CA LEU A 183 0.19 1.40 6.22
C LEU A 183 -0.72 1.36 5.00
N VAL A 184 -1.62 0.38 4.97
CA VAL A 184 -2.62 0.24 3.93
C VAL A 184 -3.77 1.19 4.24
N ASN A 185 -4.02 2.16 3.34
CA ASN A 185 -5.09 3.14 3.43
C ASN A 185 -5.29 3.74 4.84
N PRO A 186 -4.23 4.32 5.45
CA PRO A 186 -4.25 4.69 6.85
C PRO A 186 -5.22 5.83 7.17
N ASN A 187 -5.94 5.68 8.24
CA ASN A 187 -6.72 6.76 8.83
C ASN A 187 -5.83 7.92 9.31
N LYS A 188 -6.34 9.14 9.26
CA LYS A 188 -5.62 10.38 9.56
C LYS A 188 -4.85 10.35 10.89
N TYR A 189 -5.41 9.72 11.93
CA TYR A 189 -4.76 9.65 13.25
C TYR A 189 -3.46 8.83 13.27
N LEU A 190 -3.14 8.08 12.19
CA LEU A 190 -1.91 7.31 12.03
C LEU A 190 -0.88 7.99 11.10
N TRP A 191 -1.22 9.04 10.36
CA TRP A 191 -0.34 9.63 9.36
C TRP A 191 1.03 10.03 9.90
N LYS A 192 1.12 10.56 11.11
CA LYS A 192 2.41 10.94 11.71
C LYS A 192 3.37 9.77 11.97
N TYR A 193 2.85 8.54 11.93
CA TYR A 193 3.64 7.32 12.11
C TYR A 193 3.93 6.61 10.79
N THR A 194 3.31 7.05 9.68
CA THR A 194 3.37 6.41 8.38
C THR A 194 4.58 6.91 7.59
N ASP A 195 5.39 5.99 7.08
CA ASP A 195 6.43 6.29 6.10
C ASP A 195 5.93 6.10 4.68
N ARG A 196 5.07 5.07 4.46
CA ARG A 196 4.48 4.78 3.17
C ARG A 196 2.97 4.56 3.29
N TYR A 197 2.21 5.38 2.59
CA TYR A 197 0.77 5.26 2.42
C TYR A 197 0.52 4.33 1.23
N LEU A 198 0.02 3.14 1.46
CA LEU A 198 -0.31 2.17 0.42
C LEU A 198 -1.80 2.26 0.05
N GLN A 199 -2.16 2.00 -1.21
CA GLN A 199 -3.53 1.97 -1.71
C GLN A 199 -4.23 3.34 -1.68
N SER A 200 -3.50 4.45 -1.88
CA SER A 200 -4.11 5.77 -2.01
C SER A 200 -4.94 5.86 -3.30
N PRO A 201 -6.19 6.34 -3.24
CA PRO A 201 -6.99 6.46 -4.46
C PRO A 201 -6.37 7.43 -5.48
N VAL A 202 -6.37 7.03 -6.75
CA VAL A 202 -5.95 7.84 -7.90
C VAL A 202 -7.15 8.51 -8.57
N GLY A 203 -8.34 7.93 -8.40
CA GLY A 203 -9.57 8.45 -8.96
C GLY A 203 -10.27 9.46 -8.06
N THR A 204 -11.25 10.12 -8.64
CA THR A 204 -12.19 11.01 -7.96
C THR A 204 -13.61 10.64 -8.37
N SER A 205 -14.59 10.94 -7.52
CA SER A 205 -16.02 10.83 -7.85
C SER A 205 -16.51 12.09 -8.56
N GLN A 206 -15.79 12.52 -9.57
CA GLN A 206 -16.06 13.72 -10.34
C GLN A 206 -17.50 13.74 -10.87
N TYR A 207 -18.26 14.76 -10.51
CA TYR A 207 -19.63 14.97 -10.96
C TYR A 207 -19.65 15.78 -12.26
N VAL A 208 -20.81 15.79 -12.95
CA VAL A 208 -20.99 16.40 -14.28
C VAL A 208 -20.57 17.87 -14.35
N TYR A 209 -20.67 18.60 -13.24
CA TYR A 209 -20.35 20.03 -13.17
C TYR A 209 -18.91 20.32 -12.69
N GLU A 210 -18.13 19.29 -12.39
CA GLU A 210 -16.74 19.46 -11.95
C GLU A 210 -15.82 19.49 -13.15
N THR A 211 -14.99 20.52 -13.25
CA THR A 211 -14.06 20.73 -14.39
C THR A 211 -12.65 20.24 -14.09
N ASP A 212 -12.29 20.15 -12.80
CA ASP A 212 -10.97 19.71 -12.36
C ASP A 212 -11.06 19.05 -10.97
N THR A 213 -10.04 18.29 -10.61
CA THR A 213 -9.91 17.69 -9.28
C THR A 213 -8.65 18.20 -8.61
N VAL A 214 -8.79 18.79 -7.45
CA VAL A 214 -7.65 19.15 -6.60
C VAL A 214 -7.24 17.91 -5.80
N PRO A 215 -6.00 17.38 -5.97
CA PRO A 215 -5.51 16.23 -5.21
C PRO A 215 -5.12 16.64 -3.78
N PHE A 216 -6.08 17.11 -3.01
CA PHE A 216 -5.87 17.72 -1.70
C PHE A 216 -5.14 16.78 -0.73
N LEU A 217 -5.54 15.51 -0.67
CA LEU A 217 -4.90 14.51 0.20
C LEU A 217 -3.41 14.39 -0.13
N GLN A 218 -3.08 14.24 -1.39
CA GLN A 218 -1.71 14.01 -1.86
C GLN A 218 -0.85 15.27 -1.67
N MET A 219 -1.42 16.46 -1.87
CA MET A 219 -0.73 17.72 -1.59
C MET A 219 -0.39 17.87 -0.10
N VAL A 220 -1.31 17.47 0.80
CA VAL A 220 -1.08 17.48 2.25
C VAL A 220 -0.02 16.47 2.67
N LEU A 221 0.03 15.30 2.02
CA LEU A 221 0.96 14.23 2.36
C LEU A 221 2.34 14.41 1.72
N ASN A 222 2.45 15.24 0.68
CA ASN A 222 3.72 15.45 -0.03
C ASN A 222 4.84 15.92 0.91
N GLY A 223 6.01 15.28 0.77
CA GLY A 223 7.19 15.57 1.61
C GLY A 223 7.13 14.99 3.03
N THR A 224 6.01 14.37 3.44
CA THR A 224 5.88 13.72 4.75
C THR A 224 5.95 12.21 4.66
N MET A 225 5.46 11.62 3.60
CA MET A 225 5.46 10.18 3.33
C MET A 225 5.39 9.89 1.83
N GLU A 226 5.82 8.69 1.45
CA GLU A 226 5.65 8.17 0.10
C GLU A 226 4.22 7.66 -0.09
N VAL A 227 3.60 7.95 -1.24
CA VAL A 227 2.21 7.57 -1.53
C VAL A 227 2.17 6.62 -2.72
N TYR A 228 1.50 5.49 -2.55
CA TYR A 228 1.38 4.42 -3.55
C TYR A 228 -0.08 4.22 -3.95
N ALA A 229 -0.29 4.05 -5.25
CA ALA A 229 -1.60 3.79 -5.85
C ALA A 229 -2.12 2.37 -5.52
N PRO A 230 -3.41 2.09 -5.74
CA PRO A 230 -3.93 0.72 -5.76
C PRO A 230 -3.21 -0.14 -6.80
N TYR A 231 -3.28 -1.47 -6.65
CA TYR A 231 -2.58 -2.39 -7.55
C TYR A 231 -3.05 -2.27 -9.00
N ALA A 232 -2.12 -1.93 -9.90
CA ALA A 232 -2.40 -1.74 -11.32
C ALA A 232 -2.92 -3.01 -12.03
N ASN A 233 -2.61 -4.19 -11.48
CA ASN A 233 -3.17 -5.47 -11.94
C ASN A 233 -4.70 -5.48 -11.99
N PHE A 234 -5.36 -4.77 -11.06
CA PHE A 234 -6.82 -4.83 -10.85
C PHE A 234 -7.52 -3.52 -11.19
N SER A 235 -6.78 -2.46 -11.43
CA SER A 235 -7.32 -1.12 -11.66
C SER A 235 -7.27 -0.67 -13.12
N PHE A 236 -6.68 -1.46 -14.01
CA PHE A 236 -6.56 -1.19 -15.46
C PHE A 236 -6.20 0.27 -15.76
N TYR A 237 -5.09 0.75 -15.22
CA TYR A 237 -4.70 2.14 -15.37
C TYR A 237 -4.58 2.55 -16.84
N SER A 238 -5.54 3.36 -17.27
CA SER A 238 -5.50 4.04 -18.55
C SER A 238 -4.32 5.01 -18.63
N THR A 239 -4.05 5.52 -19.83
CA THR A 239 -3.07 6.60 -19.99
C THR A 239 -3.38 7.81 -19.11
N THR A 240 -4.68 8.14 -18.97
CA THR A 240 -5.13 9.24 -18.08
C THR A 240 -4.84 8.94 -16.61
N ASP A 241 -5.02 7.68 -16.14
CA ASP A 241 -4.72 7.32 -14.77
C ASP A 241 -3.21 7.35 -14.48
N GLN A 242 -2.38 6.97 -15.45
CA GLN A 242 -0.92 7.10 -15.35
C GLN A 242 -0.50 8.58 -15.25
N LEU A 243 -1.12 9.48 -16.02
CA LEU A 243 -0.90 10.92 -15.91
C LEU A 243 -1.39 11.47 -14.57
N ARG A 244 -2.50 10.96 -14.04
CA ARG A 244 -2.97 11.31 -12.69
C ARG A 244 -1.98 10.90 -11.61
N MET A 245 -1.30 9.76 -11.74
CA MET A 245 -0.24 9.40 -10.79
C MET A 245 0.88 10.45 -10.78
N ILE A 246 1.25 10.97 -11.94
CA ILE A 246 2.24 12.05 -12.04
C ILE A 246 1.68 13.36 -11.44
N ASP A 247 0.46 13.74 -11.81
CA ASP A 247 -0.22 14.95 -11.30
C ASP A 247 -0.39 14.91 -9.78
N TYR A 248 -0.73 13.74 -9.22
CA TYR A 248 -0.99 13.57 -7.79
C TYR A 248 0.26 13.17 -6.99
N ASN A 249 1.39 12.99 -7.64
CA ASN A 249 2.64 12.51 -7.03
C ASN A 249 2.46 11.17 -6.29
N ILE A 250 1.90 10.19 -6.99
CA ILE A 250 1.61 8.84 -6.48
C ILE A 250 2.41 7.82 -7.26
N MET A 251 3.05 6.87 -6.56
CA MET A 251 3.83 5.79 -7.15
C MET A 251 2.93 4.60 -7.53
N PRO A 252 3.19 3.91 -8.65
CA PRO A 252 2.43 2.73 -9.04
C PRO A 252 2.71 1.53 -8.11
N SER A 253 1.73 0.63 -7.99
CA SER A 253 1.83 -0.63 -7.24
C SER A 253 1.35 -1.82 -8.04
N PHE A 254 1.92 -2.98 -7.79
CA PHE A 254 1.55 -4.25 -8.41
C PHE A 254 1.58 -5.38 -7.38
N VAL A 255 0.70 -6.39 -7.56
CA VAL A 255 0.84 -7.69 -6.91
C VAL A 255 1.44 -8.66 -7.90
N LEU A 256 2.55 -9.29 -7.54
CA LEU A 256 3.27 -10.18 -8.45
C LEU A 256 3.49 -11.55 -7.82
N THR A 257 3.22 -12.59 -8.59
CA THR A 257 3.48 -13.99 -8.23
C THR A 257 4.30 -14.66 -9.33
N LYS A 258 5.10 -15.66 -8.97
CA LYS A 258 5.80 -16.50 -9.95
C LYS A 258 4.86 -17.57 -10.50
N GLN A 259 3.99 -18.11 -9.63
CA GLN A 259 3.01 -19.12 -9.99
C GLN A 259 1.77 -18.49 -10.61
N PRO A 260 1.05 -19.24 -11.47
CA PRO A 260 -0.19 -18.77 -12.08
C PRO A 260 -1.25 -18.37 -11.04
N SER A 261 -1.91 -17.25 -11.27
CA SER A 261 -2.91 -16.68 -10.35
C SER A 261 -4.16 -17.54 -10.17
N TYR A 262 -4.50 -18.43 -11.11
CA TYR A 262 -5.63 -19.34 -10.96
C TYR A 262 -5.51 -20.27 -9.73
N LEU A 263 -4.29 -20.50 -9.23
CA LEU A 263 -4.08 -21.28 -8.00
C LEU A 263 -4.68 -20.59 -6.76
N LEU A 264 -4.94 -19.29 -6.83
CA LEU A 264 -5.60 -18.52 -5.78
C LEU A 264 -7.14 -18.54 -5.88
N ALA A 265 -7.71 -19.05 -6.97
CA ALA A 265 -9.14 -18.97 -7.28
C ALA A 265 -10.05 -19.64 -6.23
N SER A 266 -9.55 -20.67 -5.52
CA SER A 266 -10.28 -21.35 -4.45
C SER A 266 -9.82 -20.96 -3.05
N THR A 267 -9.19 -19.80 -2.91
CA THR A 267 -8.70 -19.26 -1.63
C THR A 267 -9.40 -17.96 -1.30
N THR A 268 -9.19 -17.46 -0.08
CA THR A 268 -9.67 -16.13 0.32
C THR A 268 -8.89 -14.99 -0.35
N SER A 269 -7.83 -15.31 -1.08
CA SER A 269 -7.05 -14.39 -1.92
C SER A 269 -7.47 -14.46 -3.40
N SER A 270 -8.68 -14.95 -3.71
CA SER A 270 -9.23 -15.04 -5.08
C SER A 270 -9.33 -13.68 -5.78
N ASP A 271 -9.36 -12.57 -5.03
CA ASP A 271 -9.32 -11.21 -5.56
C ASP A 271 -7.99 -10.90 -6.28
N TYR A 272 -6.94 -11.69 -6.02
CA TYR A 272 -5.65 -11.60 -6.73
C TYR A 272 -5.65 -12.51 -7.98
N TYR A 273 -6.64 -12.32 -8.86
CA TYR A 273 -6.92 -13.18 -10.02
C TYR A 273 -5.97 -12.97 -11.21
N SER A 274 -5.11 -11.96 -11.18
CA SER A 274 -4.19 -11.62 -12.28
C SER A 274 -2.89 -11.04 -11.73
N THR A 275 -1.92 -11.92 -11.42
CA THR A 275 -0.71 -11.53 -10.67
C THR A 275 0.59 -12.14 -11.24
N GLU A 276 0.49 -13.02 -12.24
CA GLU A 276 1.64 -13.73 -12.78
C GLU A 276 2.67 -12.77 -13.39
N PHE A 277 3.89 -12.76 -12.86
CA PHE A 277 4.92 -11.79 -13.21
C PHE A 277 5.24 -11.75 -14.70
N GLU A 278 5.31 -12.90 -15.36
CA GLU A 278 5.64 -12.98 -16.78
C GLU A 278 4.64 -12.23 -17.68
N GLN A 279 3.38 -12.13 -17.23
CA GLN A 279 2.34 -11.36 -17.94
C GLN A 279 2.46 -9.85 -17.70
N TYR A 280 3.01 -9.45 -16.55
CA TYR A 280 3.06 -8.05 -16.12
C TYR A 280 4.42 -7.38 -16.27
N GLU A 281 5.51 -8.11 -16.49
CA GLU A 281 6.89 -7.59 -16.55
C GLU A 281 6.99 -6.34 -17.45
N LYS A 282 6.47 -6.44 -18.67
CA LYS A 282 6.50 -5.33 -19.62
C LYS A 282 5.67 -4.13 -19.14
N LEU A 283 4.46 -4.38 -18.65
CA LEU A 283 3.57 -3.33 -18.16
C LEU A 283 4.14 -2.63 -16.92
N VAL A 284 4.73 -3.39 -15.99
CA VAL A 284 5.41 -2.82 -14.82
C VAL A 284 6.52 -1.86 -15.26
N THR A 285 7.34 -2.28 -16.22
CA THR A 285 8.44 -1.47 -16.74
C THR A 285 7.96 -0.22 -17.45
N GLU A 286 6.92 -0.33 -18.27
CA GLU A 286 6.33 0.79 -19.01
C GLU A 286 5.71 1.83 -18.06
N ILE A 287 4.87 1.38 -17.12
CA ILE A 287 4.24 2.28 -16.14
C ILE A 287 5.30 2.91 -15.23
N TYR A 288 6.28 2.12 -14.76
CA TYR A 288 7.36 2.64 -13.93
C TYR A 288 8.08 3.78 -14.64
N LYS A 289 8.58 3.57 -15.85
CA LYS A 289 9.29 4.60 -16.61
C LYS A 289 8.44 5.85 -16.78
N LYS A 290 7.21 5.69 -17.25
CA LYS A 290 6.32 6.82 -17.51
C LYS A 290 6.03 7.67 -16.29
N VAL A 291 5.83 7.04 -15.12
CA VAL A 291 5.50 7.74 -13.88
C VAL A 291 6.76 8.18 -13.14
N ASN A 292 7.78 7.32 -13.06
CA ASN A 292 9.00 7.60 -12.31
C ASN A 292 9.89 8.65 -12.98
N ASP A 293 10.00 8.68 -14.30
CA ASP A 293 10.89 9.61 -15.00
C ASP A 293 10.63 11.08 -14.63
N PRO A 294 9.40 11.59 -14.64
CA PRO A 294 9.14 12.95 -14.15
C PRO A 294 9.21 13.06 -12.60
N LEU A 295 8.65 12.10 -11.84
CA LEU A 295 8.59 12.20 -10.40
C LEU A 295 9.95 12.07 -9.71
N SER A 296 10.87 11.28 -10.26
CA SER A 296 12.23 11.13 -9.72
C SER A 296 13.01 12.45 -9.72
N GLN A 297 12.72 13.35 -10.64
CA GLN A 297 13.39 14.66 -10.76
C GLN A 297 12.97 15.66 -9.66
N VAL A 298 11.87 15.39 -8.96
CA VAL A 298 11.34 16.23 -7.88
C VAL A 298 11.41 15.56 -6.51
N ILE A 299 12.11 14.44 -6.39
CA ILE A 299 12.34 13.78 -5.10
C ILE A 299 13.07 14.74 -4.14
N GLY A 300 12.48 14.93 -2.95
CA GLY A 300 13.00 15.84 -1.94
C GLY A 300 12.69 17.31 -2.19
N TYR A 301 11.94 17.65 -3.23
CA TYR A 301 11.35 18.96 -3.42
C TYR A 301 9.98 19.03 -2.74
N LYS A 302 9.63 20.22 -2.25
CA LYS A 302 8.31 20.51 -1.71
C LYS A 302 7.38 20.93 -2.84
N TRP A 303 6.23 20.27 -2.97
CA TRP A 303 5.17 20.68 -3.88
C TRP A 303 4.53 22.00 -3.37
N THR A 304 4.74 23.09 -4.06
CA THR A 304 4.34 24.43 -3.61
C THR A 304 3.09 24.94 -4.30
N SER A 305 2.82 24.50 -5.53
CA SER A 305 1.65 24.97 -6.30
C SER A 305 1.23 23.96 -7.35
N ARG A 306 -0.07 23.92 -7.63
CA ARG A 306 -0.68 23.26 -8.79
C ARG A 306 -1.50 24.33 -9.53
N LYS A 307 -1.24 24.47 -10.82
CA LYS A 307 -1.94 25.44 -11.68
C LYS A 307 -2.60 24.68 -12.84
N VAL A 308 -3.79 25.11 -13.21
CA VAL A 308 -4.42 24.75 -14.49
C VAL A 308 -4.01 25.86 -15.46
N LEU A 309 -3.17 25.51 -16.43
CA LEU A 309 -2.67 26.46 -17.44
C LEU A 309 -3.67 26.64 -18.57
N ASP A 310 -4.29 25.54 -19.00
CA ASP A 310 -5.35 25.48 -19.99
C ASP A 310 -6.21 24.25 -19.74
N ASN A 311 -7.30 24.07 -20.46
CA ASN A 311 -8.17 22.91 -20.32
C ASN A 311 -7.41 21.62 -20.63
N GLY A 312 -7.18 20.83 -19.58
CA GLY A 312 -6.41 19.58 -19.65
C GLY A 312 -4.88 19.74 -19.62
N VAL A 313 -4.34 20.94 -19.30
CA VAL A 313 -2.91 21.16 -19.12
C VAL A 313 -2.62 21.66 -17.71
N ILE A 314 -1.89 20.87 -16.93
CA ILE A 314 -1.61 21.11 -15.53
C ILE A 314 -0.11 21.37 -15.33
N ALA A 315 0.21 22.29 -14.44
CA ALA A 315 1.58 22.55 -13.97
C ALA A 315 1.69 22.33 -12.46
N ASN A 316 2.51 21.38 -12.07
CA ASN A 316 2.87 21.14 -10.66
C ASN A 316 4.25 21.73 -10.39
N ILE A 317 4.32 22.71 -9.49
CA ILE A 317 5.54 23.44 -9.16
C ILE A 317 6.11 22.90 -7.85
N TYR A 318 7.37 22.53 -7.90
CA TYR A 318 8.14 21.98 -6.79
C TYR A 318 9.33 22.90 -6.49
N GLU A 319 9.68 23.07 -5.20
CA GLU A 319 10.76 23.94 -4.78
C GLU A 319 11.65 23.28 -3.74
N LYS A 320 12.97 23.46 -3.91
CA LYS A 320 13.98 23.02 -2.96
C LYS A 320 15.14 24.04 -2.96
N ASP A 321 15.47 24.60 -1.80
CA ASP A 321 16.60 25.50 -1.61
C ASP A 321 16.61 26.68 -2.61
N GLY A 322 15.42 27.23 -2.91
CA GLY A 322 15.24 28.32 -3.88
C GLY A 322 15.19 27.88 -5.36
N ASN A 323 15.53 26.64 -5.66
CA ASN A 323 15.43 26.10 -7.01
C ASN A 323 14.02 25.57 -7.25
N LYS A 324 13.45 25.88 -8.41
CA LYS A 324 12.12 25.42 -8.82
C LYS A 324 12.23 24.43 -9.96
N LYS A 325 11.37 23.42 -9.92
CA LYS A 325 11.08 22.51 -11.04
C LYS A 325 9.58 22.45 -11.25
N THR A 326 9.16 22.39 -12.49
CA THR A 326 7.75 22.26 -12.81
C THR A 326 7.53 21.02 -13.65
N ILE A 327 6.61 20.17 -13.23
CA ILE A 327 6.10 19.07 -14.06
C ILE A 327 4.86 19.58 -14.79
N ILE A 328 4.93 19.60 -16.12
CA ILE A 328 3.79 19.90 -16.99
C ILE A 328 3.13 18.57 -17.36
N ILE A 329 1.84 18.45 -17.11
CA ILE A 329 1.04 17.28 -17.44
C ILE A 329 0.04 17.68 -18.54
N ASN A 330 0.14 17.04 -19.69
CA ASN A 330 -0.75 17.25 -20.82
C ASN A 330 -1.76 16.10 -20.92
N TYR A 331 -2.99 16.36 -20.49
CA TYR A 331 -4.12 15.42 -20.62
C TYR A 331 -4.81 15.49 -21.99
N THR A 332 -4.41 16.40 -22.88
CA THR A 332 -5.06 16.61 -24.18
C THR A 332 -4.57 15.60 -25.22
N ASP A 333 -5.27 15.53 -26.35
CA ASP A 333 -4.88 14.72 -27.50
C ASP A 333 -3.99 15.48 -28.48
N GLU A 334 -3.57 16.70 -28.13
CA GLU A 334 -2.71 17.58 -28.94
C GLU A 334 -1.39 17.85 -28.20
N LYS A 335 -0.35 18.16 -28.95
CA LYS A 335 0.91 18.66 -28.44
C LYS A 335 0.72 20.10 -27.96
N VAL A 336 1.26 20.43 -26.79
CA VAL A 336 1.22 21.79 -26.23
C VAL A 336 2.63 22.32 -26.00
N SER A 337 2.81 23.63 -26.04
CA SER A 337 4.09 24.29 -25.71
C SER A 337 3.90 25.16 -24.49
N VAL A 338 4.69 24.89 -23.45
CA VAL A 338 4.66 25.64 -22.17
C VAL A 338 6.06 26.14 -21.85
N SER A 339 6.21 27.45 -21.71
CA SER A 339 7.52 28.11 -21.43
C SER A 339 8.64 27.66 -22.39
N GLY A 340 8.31 27.48 -23.67
CA GLY A 340 9.26 27.07 -24.70
C GLY A 340 9.58 25.56 -24.74
N THR A 341 8.95 24.76 -23.89
CA THR A 341 9.08 23.30 -23.88
C THR A 341 7.84 22.66 -24.49
N ASP A 342 8.07 21.80 -25.46
CA ASP A 342 7.03 21.01 -26.10
C ASP A 342 6.67 19.79 -25.25
N VAL A 343 5.39 19.62 -24.96
CA VAL A 343 4.85 18.47 -24.22
C VAL A 343 3.91 17.70 -25.14
N GLU A 344 4.28 16.50 -25.47
CA GLU A 344 3.50 15.63 -26.37
C GLU A 344 2.11 15.33 -25.80
N LYS A 345 1.20 14.92 -26.68
CA LYS A 345 -0.15 14.48 -26.27
C LYS A 345 -0.09 13.35 -25.23
N LYS A 346 -0.97 13.40 -24.24
CA LYS A 346 -1.08 12.37 -23.20
C LYS A 346 0.27 12.03 -22.54
N SER A 347 1.06 13.08 -22.26
CA SER A 347 2.39 12.92 -21.67
C SER A 347 2.68 13.96 -20.56
N ALA A 348 3.84 13.85 -19.97
CA ALA A 348 4.34 14.83 -19.01
C ALA A 348 5.81 15.18 -19.33
N ALA A 349 6.20 16.40 -19.00
CA ALA A 349 7.59 16.86 -19.12
C ALA A 349 7.99 17.67 -17.88
N VAL A 350 9.27 17.67 -17.57
CA VAL A 350 9.83 18.45 -16.48
C VAL A 350 10.61 19.62 -17.04
N ILE A 351 10.38 20.81 -16.52
CA ILE A 351 11.11 22.02 -16.85
C ILE A 351 11.78 22.62 -15.61
N GLU A 352 12.93 23.24 -15.80
CA GLU A 352 13.58 24.02 -14.76
C GLU A 352 12.84 25.36 -14.60
N GLY A 353 12.64 25.80 -13.34
CA GLY A 353 11.92 27.02 -13.04
C GLY A 353 10.44 26.84 -12.77
N GLY A 354 9.77 27.94 -12.50
CA GLY A 354 8.31 28.02 -12.35
C GLY A 354 7.65 28.45 -13.65
N VAL A 355 6.35 28.23 -13.74
CA VAL A 355 5.47 28.81 -14.77
C VAL A 355 4.59 29.89 -14.16
N GLU A 356 4.40 31.00 -14.86
CA GLU A 356 3.52 32.10 -14.45
C GLU A 356 2.04 31.76 -14.57
#